data_00a6ba5c196ecc3cb2159d50e8e60c08
#
_entry.id   00a6ba5c196ecc3cb2159d50e8e60c08
#
_cell.length_a   1.000
_cell.length_b   1.000
_cell.length_c   1.000
_cell.angle_alpha   90.00
_cell.angle_beta   90.00
_cell.angle_gamma   90.00
#
_symmetry.space_group_name_H-M   'P 1'
#
loop_
_entity.id
_entity.type
_entity.pdbx_description
1 polymer ?
#
loop_
_entity_poly.entity_id
_entity_poly.type
_entity_poly.pdbx_seq_one_letter_code
_entity_poly.pdbx_strand_id
1 'polypeptide(L)'
;MAGALLFMATLVCAADPDPELREVLRAAASESPSFTDRFDAEVWLTDMSTRLERQVRDPDERIEMLTLVHMEATRVGLPPELILAVIEVESNFDRYA
;
A
#
# COMPACT_ATOMS: atom_id res chain seq x y z
N MET A 1 -12.81 34.40 -17.43
CA MET A 1 -13.98 33.73 -16.97
C MET A 1 -13.98 32.23 -17.09
N ALA A 2 -13.53 31.71 -18.15
CA ALA A 2 -13.65 30.29 -18.39
C ALA A 2 -12.48 29.45 -17.88
N GLY A 3 -11.52 30.05 -17.23
CA GLY A 3 -10.32 29.35 -16.83
C GLY A 3 -10.45 28.40 -15.66
N ALA A 4 -11.55 28.44 -14.99
CA ALA A 4 -11.69 27.65 -13.75
C ALA A 4 -11.82 26.16 -14.00
N LEU A 5 -12.04 25.77 -15.21
CA LEU A 5 -12.28 24.37 -15.49
C LEU A 5 -11.03 23.53 -15.60
N LEU A 6 -9.88 24.14 -15.61
CA LEU A 6 -8.64 23.43 -15.85
C LEU A 6 -8.13 22.63 -14.70
N PHE A 7 -8.63 22.84 -13.52
CA PHE A 7 -8.09 22.17 -12.35
C PHE A 7 -8.38 20.71 -12.26
N MET A 8 -9.44 20.30 -12.87
CA MET A 8 -9.92 18.94 -12.66
C MET A 8 -9.01 17.89 -13.25
N ALA A 9 -8.34 18.23 -14.31
CA ALA A 9 -7.56 17.21 -15.03
C ALA A 9 -6.31 16.79 -14.30
N THR A 10 -5.76 17.63 -13.46
CA THR A 10 -4.47 17.34 -12.86
C THR A 10 -4.51 16.33 -11.74
N LEU A 11 -5.65 16.14 -11.14
CA LEU A 11 -5.74 15.28 -9.97
C LEU A 11 -5.72 13.81 -10.30
N VAL A 12 -6.22 13.47 -11.46
CA VAL A 12 -6.39 12.06 -11.81
C VAL A 12 -5.08 11.34 -12.02
N CYS A 13 -4.08 12.01 -12.56
CA CYS A 13 -2.83 11.37 -12.91
C CYS A 13 -1.95 11.02 -11.73
N ALA A 14 -2.17 11.64 -10.60
CA ALA A 14 -1.28 11.48 -9.46
C ALA A 14 -1.44 10.15 -8.73
N ALA A 15 -2.50 9.43 -8.99
CA ALA A 15 -2.83 8.23 -8.22
C ALA A 15 -2.29 6.94 -8.81
N ASP A 16 -1.84 6.95 -10.07
CA ASP A 16 -1.42 5.72 -10.72
C ASP A 16 0.03 5.36 -10.39
N PRO A 17 0.29 4.14 -9.92
CA PRO A 17 1.67 3.70 -9.75
C PRO A 17 2.32 3.50 -11.10
N ASP A 18 3.64 3.53 -11.14
CA ASP A 18 4.34 3.28 -12.39
C ASP A 18 4.18 1.81 -12.82
N PRO A 19 4.46 1.49 -14.10
CA PRO A 19 4.22 0.14 -14.61
C PRO A 19 5.01 -0.96 -13.91
N GLU A 20 6.24 -0.68 -13.51
CA GLU A 20 7.05 -1.65 -12.80
C GLU A 20 6.47 -1.98 -11.44
N LEU A 21 6.09 -0.95 -10.70
CA LEU A 21 5.49 -1.13 -9.39
C LEU A 21 4.15 -1.86 -9.51
N ARG A 22 3.38 -1.53 -10.55
CA ARG A 22 2.10 -2.19 -10.76
C ARG A 22 2.28 -3.69 -10.97
N GLU A 23 3.31 -4.08 -11.69
CA GLU A 23 3.60 -5.50 -11.93
C GLU A 23 3.98 -6.22 -10.63
N VAL A 24 4.80 -5.58 -9.81
CA VAL A 24 5.19 -6.13 -8.51
C VAL A 24 3.99 -6.27 -7.59
N LEU A 25 3.12 -5.27 -7.58
CA LEU A 25 1.89 -5.32 -6.77
C LEU A 25 0.97 -6.44 -7.22
N ARG A 26 0.84 -6.64 -8.53
CA ARG A 26 0.01 -7.70 -9.07
C ARG A 26 0.54 -9.07 -8.69
N ALA A 27 1.84 -9.26 -8.78
CA ALA A 27 2.47 -10.53 -8.41
C ALA A 27 2.30 -10.79 -6.92
N ALA A 28 2.52 -9.78 -6.09
CA ALA A 28 2.35 -9.92 -4.65
C ALA A 28 0.92 -10.27 -4.28
N ALA A 29 -0.04 -9.65 -4.94
CA ALA A 29 -1.46 -9.92 -4.69
C ALA A 29 -1.81 -11.37 -5.03
N SER A 30 -1.23 -11.90 -6.11
CA SER A 30 -1.50 -13.29 -6.50
C SER A 30 -0.94 -14.30 -5.53
N GLU A 31 0.12 -13.95 -4.81
CA GLU A 31 0.81 -14.86 -3.91
C GLU A 31 0.42 -14.69 -2.45
N SER A 32 -0.45 -13.73 -2.13
CA SER A 32 -0.81 -13.44 -0.75
C SER A 32 -1.91 -14.37 -0.25
N PRO A 33 -1.60 -15.29 0.66
CA PRO A 33 -2.60 -16.27 1.13
C PRO A 33 -3.64 -15.68 2.08
N SER A 34 -3.39 -14.52 2.64
CA SER A 34 -4.31 -13.92 3.62
C SER A 34 -5.49 -13.20 2.99
N PHE A 35 -5.47 -12.97 1.69
CA PHE A 35 -6.58 -12.36 0.98
C PHE A 35 -7.44 -13.44 0.33
N THR A 36 -8.74 -13.29 0.44
CA THR A 36 -9.66 -14.22 -0.21
C THR A 36 -9.87 -13.90 -1.69
N ASP A 37 -9.62 -12.65 -2.07
CA ASP A 37 -9.83 -12.18 -3.44
C ASP A 37 -8.57 -11.46 -3.90
N ARG A 38 -8.06 -11.89 -5.06
CA ARG A 38 -6.87 -11.30 -5.64
C ARG A 38 -7.04 -9.82 -5.97
N PHE A 39 -8.24 -9.42 -6.39
CA PHE A 39 -8.49 -8.00 -6.69
C PHE A 39 -8.48 -7.15 -5.44
N ASP A 40 -9.05 -7.67 -4.35
CA ASP A 40 -8.99 -6.98 -3.07
C ASP A 40 -7.56 -6.83 -2.60
N ALA A 41 -6.75 -7.87 -2.78
CA ALA A 41 -5.35 -7.83 -2.43
C ALA A 41 -4.61 -6.75 -3.22
N GLU A 42 -4.83 -6.70 -4.52
CA GLU A 42 -4.16 -5.71 -5.36
C GLU A 42 -4.54 -4.29 -4.97
N VAL A 43 -5.82 -4.04 -4.73
CA VAL A 43 -6.31 -2.72 -4.32
C VAL A 43 -5.70 -2.32 -2.98
N TRP A 44 -5.73 -3.21 -2.02
CA TRP A 44 -5.21 -2.93 -0.68
C TRP A 44 -3.70 -2.64 -0.72
N LEU A 45 -2.95 -3.50 -1.40
CA LEU A 45 -1.51 -3.33 -1.50
C LEU A 45 -1.14 -2.04 -2.21
N THR A 46 -1.85 -1.70 -3.28
CA THR A 46 -1.61 -0.46 -4.02
C THR A 46 -1.87 0.75 -3.13
N ASP A 47 -3.00 0.78 -2.46
CA ASP A 47 -3.38 1.90 -1.61
C ASP A 47 -2.40 2.08 -0.46
N MET A 48 -2.09 0.99 0.24
CA MET A 48 -1.18 1.06 1.38
C MET A 48 0.26 1.37 0.95
N SER A 49 0.69 0.82 -0.18
CA SER A 49 2.00 1.12 -0.71
C SER A 49 2.15 2.61 -1.02
N THR A 50 1.14 3.20 -1.61
CA THR A 50 1.15 4.63 -1.89
C THR A 50 1.24 5.45 -0.61
N ARG A 51 0.51 5.06 0.41
CA ARG A 51 0.51 5.78 1.69
C ARG A 51 1.85 5.72 2.40
N LEU A 52 2.59 4.64 2.22
CA LEU A 52 3.83 4.42 2.95
C LEU A 52 5.10 4.74 2.16
N GLU A 53 4.96 5.33 0.99
CA GLU A 53 6.10 5.65 0.13
C GLU A 53 7.19 6.43 0.83
N ARG A 54 6.81 7.34 1.68
CA ARG A 54 7.78 8.22 2.34
C ARG A 54 8.50 7.54 3.48
N GLN A 55 7.82 6.67 4.20
CA GLN A 55 8.37 6.00 5.36
C GLN A 55 9.20 4.78 4.96
N VAL A 56 8.76 4.06 3.95
CA VAL A 56 9.47 2.88 3.44
C VAL A 56 9.68 3.10 1.95
N ARG A 57 10.84 3.62 1.60
CA ARG A 57 11.09 4.08 0.25
C ARG A 57 11.33 2.98 -0.78
N ASP A 58 11.92 1.88 -0.36
CA ASP A 58 12.16 0.77 -1.25
C ASP A 58 10.83 0.04 -1.53
N PRO A 59 10.38 0.00 -2.80
CA PRO A 59 9.11 -0.64 -3.12
C PRO A 59 9.04 -2.11 -2.74
N ASP A 60 10.12 -2.85 -2.94
CA ASP A 60 10.13 -4.28 -2.61
C ASP A 60 10.00 -4.50 -1.12
N GLU A 61 10.74 -3.73 -0.34
CA GLU A 61 10.66 -3.79 1.12
C GLU A 61 9.27 -3.40 1.60
N ARG A 62 8.69 -2.37 0.99
CA ARG A 62 7.37 -1.89 1.37
C ARG A 62 6.30 -2.95 1.13
N ILE A 63 6.33 -3.60 -0.01
CA ILE A 63 5.35 -4.62 -0.36
C ILE A 63 5.53 -5.86 0.49
N GLU A 64 6.77 -6.27 0.75
CA GLU A 64 7.04 -7.39 1.62
C GLU A 64 6.50 -7.15 3.02
N MET A 65 6.75 -5.97 3.57
CA MET A 65 6.26 -5.61 4.89
C MET A 65 4.73 -5.60 4.93
N LEU A 66 4.09 -5.03 3.91
CA LEU A 66 2.64 -4.96 3.87
C LEU A 66 2.00 -6.35 3.78
N THR A 67 2.61 -7.22 3.00
CA THR A 67 2.13 -8.60 2.87
C THR A 67 2.22 -9.33 4.21
N LEU A 68 3.34 -9.19 4.90
CA LEU A 68 3.52 -9.81 6.21
C LEU A 68 2.55 -9.26 7.25
N VAL A 69 2.36 -7.95 7.26
CA VAL A 69 1.42 -7.32 8.19
C VAL A 69 0.01 -7.84 7.96
N HIS A 70 -0.41 -7.90 6.71
CA HIS A 70 -1.75 -8.38 6.40
C HIS A 70 -1.92 -9.84 6.82
N MET A 71 -0.92 -10.66 6.53
CA MET A 71 -0.96 -12.06 6.89
C MET A 71 -1.05 -12.27 8.39
N GLU A 72 -0.22 -11.57 9.15
CA GLU A 72 -0.22 -11.71 10.61
C GLU A 72 -1.49 -11.15 11.23
N ALA A 73 -1.97 -10.01 10.72
CA ALA A 73 -3.21 -9.43 11.21
C ALA A 73 -4.39 -10.38 11.00
N THR A 74 -4.45 -10.97 9.82
CA THR A 74 -5.50 -11.94 9.49
C THR A 74 -5.43 -13.14 10.41
N ARG A 75 -4.23 -13.63 10.68
CA ARG A 75 -4.02 -14.78 11.55
C ARG A 75 -4.56 -14.56 12.95
N VAL A 76 -4.38 -13.36 13.48
CA VAL A 76 -4.82 -13.05 14.85
C VAL A 76 -6.18 -12.35 14.93
N GLY A 77 -6.80 -12.09 13.80
CA GLY A 77 -8.13 -11.49 13.75
C GLY A 77 -8.18 -10.00 14.00
N LEU A 78 -7.12 -9.28 13.65
CA LEU A 78 -7.06 -7.83 13.82
C LEU A 78 -7.06 -7.13 12.46
N PRO A 79 -7.58 -5.90 12.38
CA PRO A 79 -7.46 -5.13 11.15
C PRO A 79 -6.00 -4.82 10.84
N PRO A 80 -5.52 -5.06 9.62
CA PRO A 80 -4.12 -4.74 9.27
C PRO A 80 -3.80 -3.26 9.43
N GLU A 81 -4.77 -2.40 9.20
CA GLU A 81 -4.59 -0.96 9.33
C GLU A 81 -4.25 -0.55 10.76
N LEU A 82 -4.78 -1.29 11.73
CA LEU A 82 -4.47 -1.04 13.13
C LEU A 82 -3.00 -1.36 13.42
N ILE A 83 -2.52 -2.46 12.89
CA ILE A 83 -1.11 -2.84 13.08
C ILE A 83 -0.20 -1.82 12.43
N LEU A 84 -0.54 -1.36 11.23
CA LEU A 84 0.23 -0.33 10.55
C LEU A 84 0.26 0.98 11.36
N ALA A 85 -0.86 1.35 11.96
CA ALA A 85 -0.92 2.54 12.79
C ALA A 85 -0.02 2.42 14.01
N VAL A 86 0.02 1.26 14.64
CA VAL A 86 0.90 1.03 15.79
C VAL A 86 2.37 1.13 15.37
N ILE A 87 2.73 0.53 14.24
CA ILE A 87 4.11 0.60 13.76
C ILE A 87 4.51 2.05 13.51
N GLU A 88 3.61 2.83 12.93
CA GLU A 88 3.89 4.24 12.66
C GLU A 88 4.11 5.03 13.94
N VAL A 89 3.26 4.84 14.93
CA VAL A 89 3.38 5.56 16.21
C VAL A 89 4.64 5.17 16.95
N GLU A 90 4.96 3.88 16.98
CA GLU A 90 6.08 3.38 17.76
C GLU A 90 7.45 3.61 17.10
N SER A 91 7.54 3.50 15.80
CA SER A 91 8.83 3.51 15.13
C SER A 91 8.88 4.29 13.83
N ASN A 92 7.74 4.79 13.35
CA ASN A 92 7.63 5.42 12.04
C ASN A 92 8.24 4.53 10.94
N PHE A 93 8.05 3.22 11.08
CA PHE A 93 8.54 2.21 10.13
C PHE A 93 10.06 2.12 10.04
N ASP A 94 10.76 2.59 11.07
CA ASP A 94 12.22 2.48 11.12
C ASP A 94 12.59 1.15 11.77
N ARG A 95 13.18 0.26 10.97
CA ARG A 95 13.53 -1.08 11.45
C ARG A 95 14.61 -1.08 12.54
N TYR A 96 15.32 0.03 12.68
CA TYR A 96 16.38 0.16 13.66
C TYR A 96 15.97 0.97 14.90
N ALA A 97 14.71 1.35 14.96
CA ALA A 97 14.22 2.15 16.08
C ALA A 97 14.19 1.38 17.40
#